data_109f769846ff96ca4803cf2635c62d74
#
_entry.id   109f769846ff96ca4803cf2635c62d74
#
_cell.length_a   1.000
_cell.length_b   1.000
_cell.length_c   1.000
_cell.angle_alpha   90.00
_cell.angle_beta   90.00
_cell.angle_gamma   90.00
#
_symmetry.space_group_name_H-M   'P 1'
#
loop_
_entity.id
_entity.type
_entity.pdbx_description
1 polymer ?
#
loop_
_entity_poly.entity_id
_entity_poly.type
_entity_poly.pdbx_seq_one_letter_code
_entity_poly.pdbx_strand_id
1 'polypeptide(L)'
;MVMDKRNNKYGDNDFKVFTMMIITKTCGYNQKMDRQDTPSQRTTARQRKIRKVIENRQEGVIVLENIADPHNAGAVWRTADAFGFQKIYMVYSKEKPINPKKIGKASSSSANKWLSFKIFDSIEKCYTELKKDGFKIYATVPDKEAKSLQSTIFNLQSTIFNLQSSRTAVVFGNEHRGLSDEAIKGADEKIYIPMKGMVQSLNISVTAGIVMYELDRQRRKNPPLTPPLTGRGEKFSNKNCFTLDKKEREKLEKEMKQKGEVK
;
A
#
# COMPACT_ATOMS: atom_id res chain seq x y z
N MET A 1 -22.17 31.92 29.19
CA MET A 1 -23.30 31.31 28.46
C MET A 1 -23.17 29.79 28.61
N VAL A 2 -23.95 29.23 29.52
CA VAL A 2 -23.88 27.84 29.96
C VAL A 2 -24.64 27.00 28.95
N MET A 3 -23.98 26.06 28.25
CA MET A 3 -24.65 25.11 27.37
C MET A 3 -25.27 23.96 28.18
N ASP A 4 -26.58 23.83 28.03
CA ASP A 4 -27.42 22.81 28.66
C ASP A 4 -27.11 21.41 28.14
N LYS A 5 -26.79 20.49 29.05
CA LYS A 5 -26.39 19.07 28.80
C LYS A 5 -27.61 18.13 28.62
N ARG A 6 -28.70 18.58 28.07
CA ARG A 6 -29.88 17.73 27.87
C ARG A 6 -30.31 17.72 26.41
N ASN A 7 -29.74 16.78 25.66
CA ASN A 7 -30.34 16.04 24.52
C ASN A 7 -29.26 15.37 23.63
N ASN A 8 -28.57 14.40 24.21
CA ASN A 8 -27.77 13.48 23.37
C ASN A 8 -28.59 12.19 23.17
N LYS A 9 -29.38 12.14 22.11
CA LYS A 9 -30.25 11.01 21.75
C LYS A 9 -29.57 9.96 20.84
N TYR A 10 -28.27 10.11 20.57
CA TYR A 10 -27.52 9.14 19.75
C TYR A 10 -26.37 8.61 20.58
N GLY A 11 -26.47 7.34 20.97
CA GLY A 11 -25.42 6.67 21.72
C GLY A 11 -24.17 6.49 20.90
N ASP A 12 -22.98 6.51 21.55
CA ASP A 12 -21.63 6.36 20.97
C ASP A 12 -21.42 5.10 20.08
N ASN A 13 -22.34 4.15 20.13
CA ASN A 13 -22.30 2.94 19.30
C ASN A 13 -22.77 3.17 17.85
N ASP A 14 -23.66 4.14 17.61
CA ASP A 14 -24.20 4.38 16.26
C ASP A 14 -23.19 5.08 15.34
N PHE A 15 -22.32 5.92 15.91
CA PHE A 15 -21.29 6.61 15.14
C PHE A 15 -20.18 5.64 14.66
N LYS A 16 -19.83 4.63 15.48
CA LYS A 16 -18.86 3.58 15.08
C LYS A 16 -19.42 2.66 14.01
N VAL A 17 -20.71 2.38 14.04
CA VAL A 17 -21.39 1.54 13.04
C VAL A 17 -21.54 2.30 11.72
N PHE A 18 -21.84 3.60 11.75
CA PHE A 18 -22.04 4.42 10.55
C PHE A 18 -20.72 4.65 9.79
N THR A 19 -19.62 4.94 10.48
CA THR A 19 -18.28 5.09 9.87
C THR A 19 -17.78 3.77 9.26
N MET A 20 -18.11 2.64 9.86
CA MET A 20 -17.74 1.33 9.33
C MET A 20 -18.61 0.89 8.15
N MET A 21 -19.84 1.38 8.04
CA MET A 21 -20.82 0.99 7.02
C MET A 21 -20.59 1.67 5.65
N ILE A 22 -20.05 2.89 5.62
CA ILE A 22 -19.79 3.63 4.37
C ILE A 22 -18.61 3.03 3.59
N ILE A 23 -17.61 2.46 4.29
CA ILE A 23 -16.42 1.87 3.65
C ILE A 23 -16.71 0.44 3.11
N THR A 24 -17.72 -0.24 3.61
CA THR A 24 -17.94 -1.66 3.28
C THR A 24 -18.93 -1.91 2.15
N LYS A 25 -19.78 -0.94 1.77
CA LYS A 25 -20.80 -1.15 0.73
C LYS A 25 -20.31 -1.06 -0.71
N THR A 26 -19.17 -0.42 -0.97
CA THR A 26 -18.65 -0.21 -2.33
C THR A 26 -17.74 -1.34 -2.84
N CYS A 27 -17.35 -2.30 -2.03
CA CYS A 27 -16.38 -3.33 -2.42
C CYS A 27 -16.85 -4.77 -2.26
N GLY A 28 -18.13 -5.09 -2.32
CA GLY A 28 -18.64 -6.49 -2.34
C GLY A 28 -18.06 -7.45 -1.26
N TYR A 29 -17.59 -6.92 -0.12
CA TYR A 29 -16.73 -7.63 0.83
C TYR A 29 -17.45 -8.11 2.10
N ASN A 30 -18.79 -8.03 2.16
CA ASN A 30 -19.58 -8.51 3.30
C ASN A 30 -20.29 -9.83 2.97
N GLN A 31 -19.54 -10.91 2.80
CA GLN A 31 -20.04 -12.20 3.29
C GLN A 31 -19.50 -12.37 4.71
N LYS A 32 -20.34 -12.10 5.72
CA LYS A 32 -20.14 -12.66 7.06
C LYS A 32 -19.91 -14.14 6.87
N MET A 33 -18.75 -14.65 7.30
CA MET A 33 -18.57 -16.10 7.40
C MET A 33 -19.63 -16.58 8.37
N ASP A 34 -20.63 -17.29 7.84
CA ASP A 34 -21.65 -17.90 8.66
C ASP A 34 -20.96 -18.87 9.64
N ARG A 35 -21.32 -18.78 10.93
CA ARG A 35 -20.74 -19.65 11.98
C ARG A 35 -21.11 -21.12 11.79
N GLN A 36 -21.94 -21.43 10.80
CA GLN A 36 -22.43 -22.78 10.49
C GLN A 36 -21.63 -23.51 9.39
N ASP A 37 -20.61 -22.85 8.77
CA ASP A 37 -19.78 -23.49 7.74
C ASP A 37 -18.98 -24.66 8.32
N THR A 38 -19.01 -25.80 7.61
CA THR A 38 -18.14 -26.95 7.96
C THR A 38 -16.66 -26.57 7.76
N PRO A 39 -15.72 -27.28 8.42
CA PRO A 39 -14.29 -27.02 8.24
C PRO A 39 -13.84 -27.03 6.78
N SER A 40 -14.40 -27.93 5.95
CA SER A 40 -14.12 -28.00 4.50
C SER A 40 -14.64 -26.77 3.76
N GLN A 41 -15.85 -26.29 4.04
CA GLN A 41 -16.42 -25.09 3.43
C GLN A 41 -15.64 -23.82 3.82
N ARG A 42 -15.22 -23.70 5.08
CA ARG A 42 -14.36 -22.60 5.56
C ARG A 42 -13.02 -22.58 4.83
N THR A 43 -12.41 -23.74 4.62
CA THR A 43 -11.16 -23.86 3.87
C THR A 43 -11.33 -23.39 2.43
N THR A 44 -12.40 -23.82 1.75
CA THR A 44 -12.70 -23.40 0.38
C THR A 44 -13.01 -21.91 0.26
N ALA A 45 -13.79 -21.34 1.18
CA ALA A 45 -14.07 -19.90 1.22
C ALA A 45 -12.81 -19.09 1.45
N ARG A 46 -11.90 -19.53 2.33
CA ARG A 46 -10.61 -18.91 2.58
C ARG A 46 -9.70 -18.94 1.35
N GLN A 47 -9.60 -20.06 0.67
CA GLN A 47 -8.81 -20.18 -0.56
C GLN A 47 -9.30 -19.25 -1.65
N ARG A 48 -10.63 -19.14 -1.85
CA ARG A 48 -11.25 -18.18 -2.77
C ARG A 48 -10.88 -16.72 -2.40
N LYS A 49 -10.91 -16.38 -1.11
CA LYS A 49 -10.50 -15.05 -0.62
C LYS A 49 -9.03 -14.77 -0.92
N ILE A 50 -8.14 -15.72 -0.64
CA ILE A 50 -6.70 -15.58 -0.92
C ILE A 50 -6.47 -15.32 -2.41
N ARG A 51 -7.08 -16.11 -3.31
CA ARG A 51 -6.94 -15.91 -4.75
C ARG A 51 -7.42 -14.51 -5.18
N LYS A 52 -8.60 -14.09 -4.71
CA LYS A 52 -9.15 -12.76 -5.03
C LYS A 52 -8.22 -11.63 -4.55
N VAL A 53 -7.62 -11.77 -3.36
CA VAL A 53 -6.65 -10.78 -2.85
C VAL A 53 -5.41 -10.75 -3.74
N ILE A 54 -4.86 -11.91 -4.11
CA ILE A 54 -3.65 -12.00 -4.95
C ILE A 54 -3.89 -11.41 -6.35
N GLU A 55 -5.06 -11.65 -6.93
CA GLU A 55 -5.43 -11.09 -8.24
C GLU A 55 -5.49 -9.55 -8.23
N ASN A 56 -5.74 -8.93 -7.08
CA ASN A 56 -5.79 -7.48 -6.90
C ASN A 56 -4.49 -6.89 -6.32
N ARG A 57 -3.42 -7.70 -6.12
CA ARG A 57 -2.13 -7.17 -5.69
C ARG A 57 -1.51 -6.35 -6.80
N GLN A 58 -1.01 -5.17 -6.43
CA GLN A 58 -0.41 -4.21 -7.34
C GLN A 58 1.10 -4.33 -7.34
N GLU A 59 1.71 -4.11 -8.50
CA GLU A 59 3.15 -3.95 -8.60
C GLU A 59 3.54 -2.56 -8.11
N GLY A 60 4.36 -2.54 -7.06
CA GLY A 60 4.83 -1.32 -6.43
C GLY A 60 5.52 -1.64 -5.12
N VAL A 61 6.41 -0.75 -4.71
CA VAL A 61 7.16 -0.86 -3.45
C VAL A 61 6.90 0.37 -2.61
N ILE A 62 6.53 0.16 -1.35
CA ILE A 62 6.46 1.21 -0.35
C ILE A 62 7.75 1.15 0.47
N VAL A 63 8.53 2.21 0.45
CA VAL A 63 9.81 2.32 1.17
C VAL A 63 9.63 3.23 2.38
N LEU A 64 10.07 2.75 3.54
CA LEU A 64 10.04 3.48 4.80
C LEU A 64 11.48 3.68 5.28
N GLU A 65 11.95 4.93 5.29
CA GLU A 65 13.29 5.28 5.74
C GLU A 65 13.27 5.74 7.19
N ASN A 66 14.01 5.04 8.06
CA ASN A 66 14.23 5.39 9.46
C ASN A 66 12.93 5.65 10.24
N ILE A 67 11.85 4.91 9.95
CA ILE A 67 10.60 5.05 10.70
C ILE A 67 10.83 4.64 12.15
N ALA A 68 10.49 5.53 13.09
CA ALA A 68 10.76 5.34 14.51
C ALA A 68 9.56 4.73 15.27
N ASP A 69 8.34 5.14 14.93
CA ASP A 69 7.13 4.67 15.62
C ASP A 69 6.56 3.39 15.00
N PRO A 70 6.54 2.28 15.75
CA PRO A 70 5.91 1.03 15.30
C PRO A 70 4.42 1.15 14.97
N HIS A 71 3.69 2.10 15.59
CA HIS A 71 2.28 2.34 15.29
C HIS A 71 2.10 2.96 13.91
N ASN A 72 2.95 3.94 13.56
CA ASN A 72 2.97 4.54 12.24
C ASN A 72 3.34 3.51 11.17
N ALA A 73 4.38 2.71 11.41
CA ALA A 73 4.75 1.62 10.52
C ALA A 73 3.57 0.64 10.29
N GLY A 74 2.94 0.21 11.37
CA GLY A 74 1.77 -0.69 11.31
C GLY A 74 0.59 -0.10 10.55
N ALA A 75 0.32 1.20 10.70
CA ALA A 75 -0.74 1.90 9.99
C ALA A 75 -0.43 2.01 8.49
N VAL A 76 0.83 2.30 8.12
CA VAL A 76 1.26 2.30 6.71
C VAL A 76 1.12 0.91 6.09
N TRP A 77 1.52 -0.16 6.79
CA TRP A 77 1.37 -1.53 6.30
C TRP A 77 -0.09 -1.92 6.09
N ARG A 78 -0.97 -1.54 7.01
CA ARG A 78 -2.42 -1.75 6.87
C ARG A 78 -2.97 -1.05 5.64
N THR A 79 -2.55 0.17 5.40
CA THR A 79 -2.93 0.96 4.22
C THR A 79 -2.39 0.34 2.94
N ALA A 80 -1.13 -0.11 2.93
CA ALA A 80 -0.53 -0.80 1.80
C ALA A 80 -1.29 -2.09 1.45
N ASP A 81 -1.64 -2.91 2.45
CA ASP A 81 -2.46 -4.10 2.25
C ASP A 81 -3.83 -3.76 1.65
N ALA A 82 -4.48 -2.70 2.16
CA ALA A 82 -5.80 -2.26 1.70
C ALA A 82 -5.80 -1.80 0.24
N PHE A 83 -4.74 -1.12 -0.22
CA PHE A 83 -4.56 -0.70 -1.61
C PHE A 83 -3.86 -1.74 -2.49
N GLY A 84 -3.57 -2.94 -1.96
CA GLY A 84 -3.01 -4.04 -2.74
C GLY A 84 -1.50 -3.98 -2.96
N PHE A 85 -0.76 -3.07 -2.33
CA PHE A 85 0.71 -3.07 -2.38
C PHE A 85 1.25 -4.24 -1.56
N GLN A 86 2.08 -5.08 -2.21
CA GLN A 86 2.60 -6.30 -1.58
C GLN A 86 3.95 -6.10 -0.91
N LYS A 87 4.81 -5.24 -1.48
CA LYS A 87 6.23 -5.14 -1.11
C LYS A 87 6.45 -3.91 -0.21
N ILE A 88 7.00 -4.13 0.98
CA ILE A 88 7.42 -3.09 1.91
C ILE A 88 8.92 -3.19 2.11
N TYR A 89 9.65 -2.16 1.75
CA TYR A 89 11.08 -2.03 2.00
C TYR A 89 11.29 -1.09 3.19
N MET A 90 12.12 -1.50 4.11
CA MET A 90 12.40 -0.75 5.33
C MET A 90 13.90 -0.48 5.39
N VAL A 91 14.28 0.79 5.49
CA VAL A 91 15.68 1.21 5.55
C VAL A 91 15.96 1.76 6.92
N TYR A 92 16.99 1.24 7.58
CA TYR A 92 17.41 1.65 8.91
C TYR A 92 18.90 1.95 8.92
N SER A 93 19.25 3.22 8.78
CA SER A 93 20.63 3.71 8.92
C SER A 93 20.87 4.42 10.24
N LYS A 94 19.82 4.98 10.85
CA LYS A 94 19.91 5.80 12.09
C LYS A 94 19.00 5.28 13.20
N GLU A 95 17.89 4.62 12.85
CA GLU A 95 16.91 4.09 13.81
C GLU A 95 17.08 2.59 14.02
N LYS A 96 16.57 2.09 15.16
CA LYS A 96 16.55 0.64 15.43
C LYS A 96 15.52 -0.04 14.54
N PRO A 97 15.88 -1.17 13.90
CA PRO A 97 14.96 -1.88 13.04
C PRO A 97 13.70 -2.36 13.76
N ILE A 98 12.56 -2.04 13.22
CA ILE A 98 11.26 -2.55 13.67
C ILE A 98 11.09 -3.96 13.10
N ASN A 99 10.83 -4.94 13.98
CA ASN A 99 10.54 -6.31 13.55
C ASN A 99 9.06 -6.46 13.17
N PRO A 100 8.71 -6.67 11.88
CA PRO A 100 7.32 -6.79 11.45
C PRO A 100 6.54 -7.91 12.15
N LYS A 101 7.22 -8.98 12.60
CA LYS A 101 6.58 -10.11 13.28
C LYS A 101 6.14 -9.77 14.70
N LYS A 102 6.77 -8.76 15.33
CA LYS A 102 6.50 -8.36 16.72
C LYS A 102 5.45 -7.26 16.84
N ILE A 103 5.08 -6.59 15.76
CA ILE A 103 4.05 -5.54 15.82
C ILE A 103 2.68 -6.17 16.09
N GLY A 104 2.00 -5.60 17.09
CA GLY A 104 0.70 -6.07 17.57
C GLY A 104 -0.42 -5.96 16.53
N LYS A 105 -1.47 -6.76 16.72
CA LYS A 105 -2.65 -6.77 15.85
C LYS A 105 -3.39 -5.44 15.82
N ALA A 106 -3.29 -4.63 16.87
CA ALA A 106 -4.01 -3.35 16.98
C ALA A 106 -3.59 -2.35 15.89
N SER A 107 -2.29 -2.18 15.64
CA SER A 107 -1.78 -1.21 14.67
C SER A 107 -1.89 -1.69 13.23
N SER A 108 -1.49 -2.94 12.95
CA SER A 108 -1.41 -3.47 11.58
C SER A 108 -2.66 -4.23 11.13
N SER A 109 -3.63 -4.50 12.00
CA SER A 109 -4.79 -5.38 11.73
C SER A 109 -4.39 -6.73 11.10
N SER A 110 -3.22 -7.24 11.47
CA SER A 110 -2.58 -8.45 10.90
C SER A 110 -2.11 -8.31 9.44
N ALA A 111 -2.05 -7.10 8.86
CA ALA A 111 -1.51 -6.88 7.52
C ALA A 111 -0.05 -7.36 7.40
N ASN A 112 0.74 -7.21 8.48
CA ASN A 112 2.11 -7.69 8.58
C ASN A 112 2.29 -9.20 8.27
N LYS A 113 1.23 -10.02 8.37
CA LYS A 113 1.29 -11.44 7.99
C LYS A 113 1.23 -11.67 6.49
N TRP A 114 0.61 -10.76 5.75
CA TRP A 114 0.30 -10.93 4.34
C TRP A 114 1.24 -10.17 3.41
N LEU A 115 1.98 -9.20 3.94
CA LEU A 115 2.95 -8.41 3.20
C LEU A 115 4.33 -9.08 3.13
N SER A 116 5.10 -8.67 2.15
CA SER A 116 6.49 -9.08 1.95
C SER A 116 7.41 -7.95 2.39
N PHE A 117 8.28 -8.24 3.37
CA PHE A 117 9.19 -7.24 3.94
C PHE A 117 10.62 -7.51 3.50
N LYS A 118 11.34 -6.42 3.17
CA LYS A 118 12.79 -6.44 3.03
C LYS A 118 13.40 -5.31 3.85
N ILE A 119 14.48 -5.59 4.56
CA ILE A 119 15.16 -4.64 5.43
C ILE A 119 16.55 -4.36 4.84
N PHE A 120 16.90 -3.08 4.78
CA PHE A 120 18.18 -2.58 4.31
C PHE A 120 18.84 -1.75 5.42
N ASP A 121 20.16 -1.74 5.43
CA ASP A 121 20.98 -0.94 6.34
C ASP A 121 21.32 0.44 5.77
N SER A 122 21.11 0.65 4.46
CA SER A 122 21.31 1.94 3.80
C SER A 122 20.33 2.18 2.65
N ILE A 123 20.10 3.46 2.35
CA ILE A 123 19.19 3.85 1.28
C ILE A 123 19.79 3.54 -0.10
N GLU A 124 21.11 3.62 -0.24
CA GLU A 124 21.81 3.32 -1.49
C GLU A 124 21.63 1.86 -1.90
N LYS A 125 21.74 0.92 -0.95
CA LYS A 125 21.48 -0.51 -1.21
C LYS A 125 20.05 -0.75 -1.64
N CYS A 126 19.11 -0.10 -0.97
CA CYS A 126 17.69 -0.16 -1.32
C CYS A 126 17.45 0.37 -2.74
N TYR A 127 17.99 1.53 -3.06
CA TYR A 127 17.82 2.15 -4.38
C TYR A 127 18.51 1.39 -5.50
N THR A 128 19.68 0.83 -5.23
CA THR A 128 20.40 -0.03 -6.19
C THR A 128 19.54 -1.23 -6.59
N GLU A 129 18.89 -1.86 -5.61
CA GLU A 129 17.98 -2.98 -5.89
C GLU A 129 16.74 -2.52 -6.65
N LEU A 130 16.10 -1.42 -6.23
CA LEU A 130 14.92 -0.88 -6.90
C LEU A 130 15.22 -0.52 -8.37
N LYS A 131 16.35 0.14 -8.63
CA LYS A 131 16.78 0.51 -9.99
C LYS A 131 17.11 -0.73 -10.83
N LYS A 132 17.77 -1.72 -10.27
CA LYS A 132 18.02 -3.02 -10.93
C LYS A 132 16.70 -3.69 -11.36
N ASP A 133 15.68 -3.60 -10.53
CA ASP A 133 14.36 -4.18 -10.80
C ASP A 133 13.48 -3.26 -11.69
N GLY A 134 14.02 -2.13 -12.18
CA GLY A 134 13.33 -1.20 -13.08
C GLY A 134 12.26 -0.32 -12.41
N PHE A 135 12.34 -0.12 -11.09
CA PHE A 135 11.43 0.79 -10.39
C PHE A 135 11.84 2.25 -10.59
N LYS A 136 10.85 3.10 -10.88
CA LYS A 136 10.98 4.54 -10.76
C LYS A 136 10.70 4.95 -9.32
N ILE A 137 11.62 5.72 -8.74
CA ILE A 137 11.64 6.08 -7.31
C ILE A 137 11.13 7.49 -7.12
N TYR A 138 10.09 7.63 -6.30
CA TYR A 138 9.47 8.90 -5.93
C TYR A 138 9.72 9.20 -4.44
N ALA A 139 10.44 10.28 -4.15
CA ALA A 139 10.67 10.75 -2.78
C ALA A 139 9.56 11.72 -2.34
N THR A 140 8.93 11.44 -1.19
CA THR A 140 7.93 12.36 -0.61
C THR A 140 8.62 13.43 0.22
N VAL A 141 8.46 14.69 -0.16
CA VAL A 141 9.10 15.84 0.51
C VAL A 141 8.07 16.93 0.82
N PRO A 142 8.26 17.77 1.85
CA PRO A 142 7.38 18.91 2.12
C PRO A 142 7.68 20.13 1.23
N ASP A 143 8.50 19.97 0.22
CA ASP A 143 9.02 21.04 -0.61
C ASP A 143 8.07 21.38 -1.77
N LYS A 144 7.66 22.65 -1.86
CA LYS A 144 6.77 23.16 -2.93
C LYS A 144 7.44 23.24 -4.31
N GLU A 145 8.77 23.18 -4.39
CA GLU A 145 9.52 23.10 -5.65
C GLU A 145 9.46 21.69 -6.25
N ALA A 146 9.08 20.68 -5.48
CA ALA A 146 8.80 19.35 -5.98
C ALA A 146 7.52 19.33 -6.82
N LYS A 147 7.26 18.25 -7.53
CA LYS A 147 6.00 18.08 -8.27
C LYS A 147 4.84 17.84 -7.29
N SER A 148 3.74 18.56 -7.50
CA SER A 148 2.55 18.27 -6.70
C SER A 148 2.03 16.86 -6.98
N LEU A 149 1.54 16.18 -5.95
CA LEU A 149 0.97 14.83 -6.07
C LEU A 149 -0.14 14.78 -7.15
N GLN A 150 -0.93 15.85 -7.26
CA GLN A 150 -2.05 15.94 -8.21
C GLN A 150 -1.57 16.08 -9.67
N SER A 151 -0.43 16.74 -9.90
CA SER A 151 0.18 16.89 -11.23
C SER A 151 1.15 15.75 -11.57
N THR A 152 1.51 14.92 -10.59
CA THR A 152 2.42 13.80 -10.81
C THR A 152 1.68 12.68 -11.51
N ILE A 153 2.13 12.34 -12.71
CA ILE A 153 1.67 11.15 -13.41
C ILE A 153 2.64 10.04 -13.04
N PHE A 154 2.19 9.10 -12.20
CA PHE A 154 2.98 7.94 -11.77
C PHE A 154 3.19 6.98 -12.94
N ASN A 155 3.99 7.39 -13.88
CA ASN A 155 4.50 6.64 -15.04
C ASN A 155 3.52 5.60 -15.61
N LEU A 156 2.26 6.05 -15.84
CA LEU A 156 1.17 5.20 -16.30
C LEU A 156 1.13 5.10 -17.83
N GLN A 157 1.89 5.95 -18.51
CA GLN A 157 2.05 5.93 -19.96
C GLN A 157 3.39 5.28 -20.29
N SER A 158 3.35 3.97 -20.50
CA SER A 158 4.39 3.38 -21.33
C SER A 158 4.20 3.91 -22.73
N THR A 159 5.10 4.79 -23.20
CA THR A 159 5.31 4.94 -24.63
C THR A 159 5.44 3.55 -25.25
N ILE A 160 4.81 3.35 -26.39
CA ILE A 160 4.48 2.12 -27.12
C ILE A 160 5.51 0.97 -27.10
N PHE A 161 6.72 1.16 -26.55
CA PHE A 161 7.82 0.17 -26.63
C PHE A 161 8.54 -0.17 -25.31
N ASN A 162 8.20 0.41 -24.15
CA ASN A 162 8.88 0.09 -22.89
C ASN A 162 7.90 -0.36 -21.81
N LEU A 163 7.63 -1.66 -21.78
CA LEU A 163 6.82 -2.38 -20.77
C LEU A 163 7.35 -2.29 -19.32
N GLN A 164 8.53 -1.70 -19.11
CA GLN A 164 9.18 -1.58 -17.79
C GLN A 164 8.71 -0.39 -16.95
N SER A 165 7.89 0.51 -17.48
CA SER A 165 7.63 1.81 -16.85
C SER A 165 6.48 1.84 -15.83
N SER A 166 5.84 0.73 -15.51
CA SER A 166 4.74 0.68 -14.52
C SER A 166 5.21 0.47 -13.08
N ARG A 167 6.49 0.14 -12.86
CA ARG A 167 7.04 -0.17 -11.55
C ARG A 167 7.34 1.11 -10.78
N THR A 168 6.60 1.34 -9.72
CA THR A 168 6.70 2.54 -8.90
C THR A 168 7.13 2.20 -7.49
N ALA A 169 8.18 2.85 -6.99
CA ALA A 169 8.57 2.85 -5.60
C ALA A 169 8.32 4.24 -5.00
N VAL A 170 7.64 4.30 -3.86
CA VAL A 170 7.42 5.56 -3.13
C VAL A 170 8.12 5.51 -1.79
N VAL A 171 8.91 6.54 -1.50
CA VAL A 171 9.77 6.61 -0.32
C VAL A 171 9.20 7.63 0.66
N PHE A 172 9.01 7.19 1.90
CA PHE A 172 8.54 8.00 3.02
C PHE A 172 9.63 8.06 4.08
N GLY A 173 9.88 9.25 4.62
CA GLY A 173 10.91 9.50 5.61
C GLY A 173 10.45 9.37 7.07
N ASN A 174 11.38 9.64 7.96
CA ASN A 174 11.14 9.68 9.40
C ASN A 174 10.14 10.78 9.78
N GLU A 175 9.38 10.55 10.85
CA GLU A 175 8.33 11.46 11.33
C GLU A 175 8.84 12.84 11.74
N HIS A 176 10.10 12.92 12.20
CA HIS A 176 10.70 14.16 12.71
C HIS A 176 11.71 14.76 11.74
N ARG A 177 12.52 13.93 11.10
CA ARG A 177 13.64 14.36 10.24
C ARG A 177 13.32 14.34 8.75
N GLY A 178 12.18 13.72 8.36
CA GLY A 178 11.88 13.50 6.95
C GLY A 178 12.79 12.47 6.30
N LEU A 179 13.00 12.61 5.00
CA LEU A 179 13.95 11.82 4.23
C LEU A 179 15.38 12.34 4.40
N SER A 180 16.37 11.43 4.30
CA SER A 180 17.77 11.82 4.23
C SER A 180 18.08 12.53 2.91
N ASP A 181 19.18 13.31 2.89
CA ASP A 181 19.64 13.97 1.65
C ASP A 181 20.00 12.96 0.59
N GLU A 182 20.54 11.82 0.97
CA GLU A 182 20.87 10.71 0.09
C GLU A 182 19.60 10.14 -0.55
N ALA A 183 18.53 9.97 0.23
CA ALA A 183 17.24 9.52 -0.28
C ALA A 183 16.64 10.51 -1.27
N ILE A 184 16.70 11.80 -0.96
CA ILE A 184 16.16 12.87 -1.83
C ILE A 184 16.95 12.96 -3.13
N LYS A 185 18.29 12.94 -3.06
CA LYS A 185 19.18 13.07 -4.23
C LYS A 185 19.16 11.84 -5.12
N GLY A 186 19.00 10.65 -4.53
CA GLY A 186 19.00 9.38 -5.27
C GLY A 186 17.67 9.02 -5.94
N ALA A 187 16.59 9.72 -5.59
CA ALA A 187 15.26 9.50 -6.18
C ALA A 187 15.18 10.07 -7.61
N ASP A 188 14.33 9.46 -8.44
CA ASP A 188 14.11 9.92 -9.81
C ASP A 188 13.19 11.15 -9.86
N GLU A 189 12.24 11.24 -8.93
CA GLU A 189 11.35 12.41 -8.81
C GLU A 189 11.04 12.71 -7.33
N LYS A 190 10.85 14.00 -7.04
CA LYS A 190 10.35 14.49 -5.75
C LYS A 190 8.87 14.86 -5.90
N ILE A 191 8.05 14.44 -4.94
CA ILE A 191 6.62 14.72 -4.89
C ILE A 191 6.21 15.31 -3.55
N TYR A 192 5.23 16.23 -3.56
CA TYR A 192 4.65 16.78 -2.35
C TYR A 192 3.13 16.77 -2.39
N ILE A 193 2.51 16.77 -1.23
CA ILE A 193 1.06 16.94 -1.06
C ILE A 193 0.77 18.42 -0.84
N PRO A 194 0.01 19.09 -1.74
CA PRO A 194 -0.36 20.49 -1.53
C PRO A 194 -1.20 20.68 -0.26
N MET A 195 -0.69 21.48 0.68
CA MET A 195 -1.37 21.82 1.92
C MET A 195 -1.76 23.29 1.94
N LYS A 196 -2.88 23.61 2.56
CA LYS A 196 -3.44 24.99 2.66
C LYS A 196 -3.43 25.53 4.08
N GLY A 197 -3.04 24.72 5.05
CA GLY A 197 -3.05 25.07 6.47
C GLY A 197 -1.71 25.58 6.97
N MET A 198 -1.63 25.81 8.29
CA MET A 198 -0.43 26.27 8.99
C MET A 198 0.59 25.15 9.25
N VAL A 199 0.15 23.90 9.20
CA VAL A 199 1.03 22.76 9.44
C VAL A 199 1.97 22.53 8.25
N GLN A 200 3.22 22.16 8.54
CA GLN A 200 4.25 21.94 7.52
C GLN A 200 4.25 20.50 6.98
N SER A 201 3.73 19.55 7.74
CA SER A 201 3.69 18.14 7.35
C SER A 201 2.46 17.44 7.90
N LEU A 202 2.12 16.30 7.29
CA LEU A 202 1.11 15.36 7.80
C LEU A 202 1.82 14.20 8.50
N ASN A 203 1.08 13.49 9.37
CA ASN A 203 1.55 12.22 9.89
C ASN A 203 1.87 11.27 8.72
N ILE A 204 2.96 10.50 8.85
CA ILE A 204 3.46 9.62 7.79
C ILE A 204 2.40 8.62 7.32
N SER A 205 1.58 8.08 8.20
CA SER A 205 0.54 7.13 7.83
C SER A 205 -0.58 7.78 7.00
N VAL A 206 -0.88 9.05 7.27
CA VAL A 206 -1.83 9.85 6.48
C VAL A 206 -1.23 10.17 5.12
N THR A 207 0.02 10.65 5.10
CA THR A 207 0.75 10.92 3.84
C THR A 207 0.78 9.68 2.96
N ALA A 208 1.14 8.53 3.52
CA ALA A 208 1.19 7.26 2.80
C ALA A 208 -0.19 6.85 2.26
N GLY A 209 -1.25 7.07 3.04
CA GLY A 209 -2.63 6.81 2.62
C GLY A 209 -3.05 7.65 1.42
N ILE A 210 -2.78 8.94 1.44
CA ILE A 210 -3.10 9.89 0.34
C ILE A 210 -2.33 9.50 -0.93
N VAL A 211 -1.03 9.23 -0.82
CA VAL A 211 -0.19 8.88 -1.98
C VAL A 211 -0.60 7.53 -2.57
N MET A 212 -0.82 6.50 -1.74
CA MET A 212 -1.25 5.18 -2.23
C MET A 212 -2.64 5.23 -2.86
N TYR A 213 -3.57 6.01 -2.30
CA TYR A 213 -4.89 6.23 -2.89
C TYR A 213 -4.79 6.88 -4.27
N GLU A 214 -3.98 7.93 -4.40
CA GLU A 214 -3.82 8.65 -5.66
C GLU A 214 -3.17 7.75 -6.73
N LEU A 215 -2.17 6.98 -6.34
CA LEU A 215 -1.51 6.03 -7.23
C LEU A 215 -2.50 4.96 -7.72
N ASP A 216 -3.30 4.37 -6.83
CA ASP A 216 -4.35 3.41 -7.17
C ASP A 216 -5.44 4.05 -8.04
N ARG A 217 -5.85 5.29 -7.73
CA ARG A 217 -6.84 6.04 -8.52
C ARG A 217 -6.36 6.25 -9.96
N GLN A 218 -5.11 6.65 -10.14
CA GLN A 218 -4.53 6.85 -11.47
C GLN A 218 -4.45 5.53 -12.24
N ARG A 219 -4.02 4.44 -11.62
CA ARG A 219 -3.95 3.11 -12.22
C ARG A 219 -5.31 2.60 -12.70
N ARG A 220 -6.36 2.88 -11.95
CA ARG A 220 -7.73 2.52 -12.35
C ARG A 220 -8.27 3.37 -13.51
N LYS A 221 -7.87 4.64 -13.60
CA LYS A 221 -8.33 5.55 -14.67
C LYS A 221 -7.59 5.35 -15.99
N ASN A 222 -6.34 4.90 -15.92
CA ASN A 222 -5.46 4.75 -17.07
C ASN A 222 -4.94 3.31 -17.16
N PRO A 223 -5.81 2.32 -17.44
CA PRO A 223 -5.31 0.98 -17.72
C PRO A 223 -4.42 1.05 -18.98
N PRO A 224 -3.26 0.37 -19.01
CA PRO A 224 -2.41 0.35 -20.17
C PRO A 224 -3.16 -0.12 -21.41
N LEU A 225 -2.90 0.52 -22.53
CA LEU A 225 -3.59 0.31 -23.80
C LEU A 225 -3.24 -1.01 -24.47
N THR A 226 -2.18 -1.69 -24.04
CA THR A 226 -1.74 -2.95 -24.62
C THR A 226 -1.68 -4.04 -23.57
N PRO A 227 -2.43 -5.14 -23.78
CA PRO A 227 -2.18 -6.36 -23.05
C PRO A 227 -0.78 -6.89 -23.40
N PRO A 228 -0.06 -7.56 -22.45
CA PRO A 228 1.18 -8.24 -22.80
C PRO A 228 0.91 -9.19 -23.95
N LEU A 229 1.76 -9.15 -24.98
CA LEU A 229 1.73 -10.06 -26.13
C LEU A 229 2.01 -11.49 -25.65
N THR A 230 0.99 -12.16 -25.14
CA THR A 230 1.02 -13.61 -24.99
C THR A 230 0.29 -14.19 -26.20
N GLY A 231 1.04 -14.85 -27.05
CA GLY A 231 0.50 -15.52 -28.24
C GLY A 231 -0.61 -16.49 -27.87
N ARG A 232 -1.66 -16.47 -28.70
CA ARG A 232 -2.86 -17.30 -28.75
C ARG A 232 -4.06 -16.88 -27.87
N GLY A 233 -5.01 -16.24 -28.53
CA GLY A 233 -6.48 -16.53 -28.46
C GLY A 233 -7.23 -16.41 -27.13
N GLU A 234 -6.63 -15.97 -26.03
CA GLU A 234 -7.36 -15.81 -24.77
C GLU A 234 -8.18 -14.50 -24.77
N LYS A 235 -9.47 -14.62 -24.52
CA LYS A 235 -10.38 -13.49 -24.33
C LYS A 235 -9.84 -12.62 -23.19
N PHE A 236 -9.36 -11.42 -23.54
CA PHE A 236 -8.87 -10.44 -22.58
C PHE A 236 -10.04 -9.96 -21.70
N SER A 237 -10.10 -10.43 -20.46
CA SER A 237 -10.77 -9.68 -19.41
C SER A 237 -9.89 -8.49 -19.06
N ASN A 238 -10.50 -7.32 -18.78
CA ASN A 238 -9.84 -6.05 -18.36
C ASN A 238 -9.01 -6.23 -17.07
N LYS A 239 -7.99 -7.10 -17.09
CA LYS A 239 -7.08 -7.31 -15.96
C LYS A 239 -6.03 -6.21 -15.99
N ASN A 240 -6.03 -5.41 -14.94
CA ASN A 240 -5.04 -4.36 -14.72
C ASN A 240 -3.62 -4.89 -14.89
N CYS A 241 -2.86 -4.36 -15.82
CA CYS A 241 -1.44 -4.74 -16.05
C CYS A 241 -0.49 -4.16 -14.98
N PHE A 242 -1.03 -3.48 -13.97
CA PHE A 242 -0.30 -3.10 -12.76
C PHE A 242 -0.32 -4.19 -11.69
N THR A 243 -0.86 -5.36 -11.99
CA THR A 243 -0.87 -6.50 -11.06
C THR A 243 0.44 -7.27 -11.14
N LEU A 244 0.77 -7.97 -10.06
CA LEU A 244 1.93 -8.86 -9.98
C LEU A 244 1.95 -9.83 -11.17
N ASP A 245 3.13 -10.19 -11.65
CA ASP A 245 3.28 -11.18 -12.70
C ASP A 245 2.80 -12.59 -12.26
N LYS A 246 2.67 -13.51 -13.22
CA LYS A 246 2.14 -14.86 -12.96
C LYS A 246 3.02 -15.62 -11.95
N LYS A 247 4.34 -15.53 -12.07
CA LYS A 247 5.28 -16.25 -11.17
C LYS A 247 5.22 -15.69 -9.76
N GLU A 248 5.18 -14.37 -9.61
CA GLU A 248 5.03 -13.71 -8.31
C GLU A 248 3.69 -14.05 -7.66
N ARG A 249 2.60 -14.09 -8.43
CA ARG A 249 1.27 -14.50 -7.92
C ARG A 249 1.24 -15.95 -7.44
N GLU A 250 1.80 -16.88 -8.19
CA GLU A 250 1.86 -18.30 -7.82
C GLU A 250 2.72 -18.51 -6.55
N LYS A 251 3.87 -17.81 -6.46
CA LYS A 251 4.70 -17.82 -5.25
C LYS A 251 3.95 -17.29 -4.04
N LEU A 252 3.30 -16.13 -4.18
CA LEU A 252 2.53 -15.50 -3.13
C LEU A 252 1.34 -16.36 -2.68
N GLU A 253 0.66 -17.05 -3.62
CA GLU A 253 -0.44 -17.96 -3.29
C GLU A 253 0.04 -19.12 -2.40
N LYS A 254 1.20 -19.73 -2.71
CA LYS A 254 1.80 -20.77 -1.88
C LYS A 254 2.14 -20.25 -0.47
N GLU A 255 2.80 -19.09 -0.39
CA GLU A 255 3.16 -18.47 0.89
C GLU A 255 1.92 -18.12 1.75
N MET A 256 0.87 -17.56 1.15
CA MET A 256 -0.35 -17.20 1.87
C MET A 256 -1.14 -18.43 2.34
N LYS A 257 -1.15 -19.52 1.57
CA LYS A 257 -1.75 -20.79 2.00
C LYS A 257 -1.03 -21.35 3.22
N GLN A 258 0.31 -21.42 3.18
CA GLN A 258 1.13 -21.89 4.32
C GLN A 258 0.93 -21.04 5.57
N LYS A 259 1.01 -19.70 5.45
CA LYS A 259 0.75 -18.79 6.58
C LYS A 259 -0.68 -18.92 7.14
N GLY A 260 -1.59 -19.43 6.35
CA GLY A 260 -2.97 -19.67 6.72
C GLY A 260 -3.22 -20.95 7.47
N GLU A 261 -2.35 -21.94 7.36
CA GLU A 261 -2.46 -23.25 8.01
C GLU A 261 -1.83 -23.26 9.42
N VAL A 262 -0.91 -22.34 9.70
CA VAL A 262 -0.33 -22.17 11.02
C VAL A 262 -1.32 -21.41 11.91
N LYS A 263 -1.97 -22.12 12.83
CA LYS A 263 -2.83 -21.58 13.90
C LYS A 263 -2.00 -21.00 15.04
#